data_350402f82f6e6d4d987b800cfdd4e766
#
_entry.id   350402f82f6e6d4d987b800cfdd4e766
#
_cell.length_a   1.000
_cell.length_b   1.000
_cell.length_c   1.000
_cell.angle_alpha   90.00
_cell.angle_beta   90.00
_cell.angle_gamma   90.00
#
_symmetry.space_group_name_H-M   'P 1'
#
loop_
_entity.id
_entity.type
_entity.pdbx_description
1 polymer ?
#
loop_
_entity_poly.entity_id
_entity_poly.type
_entity_poly.pdbx_seq_one_letter_code
_entity_poly.pdbx_strand_id
1 'polypeptide(L)'
;MDMFTSIAHVRALELVTSLLGRQAAAAPIPEEIMPPPRVAASASMAPTRALTLDAVYRCVSVIQTAAKQLSLDAWRGTDRLEGDAYPRLLSSPSADATQVDLIADTVASLALRGNAYWLIGRATDGRPASIRVLDPLECVPSLTAYTGERSTRWNGRLYDASQIRHLRLVRVPGQALGVGPIQACASTLVGASDMASYASQWTAGAGVPTGTLTTDQPITAEQAAEAKKRWNENASHSGGVAVLGAGMRYTPIALKPSEVQFLESRAFDVLSIGRMFGVPAHMLLASVDGSSMTYQNVTDAATDFIRWTVMSYLREIEDALTAILPRGTVARFNLDALLRADTKTRMDTHATAIAAGIYDAATAAAIEGLPTPTPKENK
;
A
#
# COMPACT_ATOMS: atom_id res chain seq x y z
N MET A 1 71.99 7.36 45.42
CA MET A 1 70.65 7.96 45.65
C MET A 1 69.67 7.51 44.60
N ASP A 2 69.77 6.23 44.14
CA ASP A 2 68.99 5.72 42.95
C ASP A 2 68.29 4.39 43.16
N MET A 3 68.20 3.90 44.37
CA MET A 3 67.53 2.58 44.61
C MET A 3 66.13 2.73 45.19
N PHE A 4 65.73 3.89 45.68
CA PHE A 4 64.40 4.13 46.24
C PHE A 4 63.38 4.63 45.21
N THR A 5 63.82 5.25 44.11
CA THR A 5 62.98 5.68 43.02
C THR A 5 62.46 4.51 42.14
N SER A 6 63.20 3.42 42.06
CA SER A 6 62.80 2.25 41.24
C SER A 6 61.67 1.46 41.87
N ILE A 7 61.63 1.33 43.23
CA ILE A 7 60.61 0.54 43.92
C ILE A 7 59.23 1.25 43.93
N ALA A 8 59.23 2.58 43.91
CA ALA A 8 58.00 3.36 43.87
C ALA A 8 57.29 3.25 42.49
N HIS A 9 58.07 3.21 41.40
CA HIS A 9 57.52 3.03 40.05
C HIS A 9 56.96 1.64 39.78
N VAL A 10 57.57 0.56 40.30
CA VAL A 10 57.07 -0.81 40.14
C VAL A 10 55.79 -1.02 40.95
N ARG A 11 55.67 -0.46 42.17
CA ARG A 11 54.43 -0.52 42.95
C ARG A 11 53.29 0.30 42.35
N ALA A 12 53.58 1.42 41.70
CA ALA A 12 52.57 2.21 41.01
C ALA A 12 52.02 1.48 39.76
N LEU A 13 52.90 0.77 39.01
CA LEU A 13 52.47 -0.03 37.85
C LEU A 13 51.64 -1.22 38.27
N GLU A 14 51.98 -1.90 39.39
CA GLU A 14 51.17 -3.04 39.89
C GLU A 14 49.79 -2.60 40.42
N LEU A 15 49.68 -1.39 41.01
CA LEU A 15 48.40 -0.82 41.41
C LEU A 15 47.51 -0.43 40.21
N VAL A 16 48.09 0.10 39.14
CA VAL A 16 47.35 0.45 37.93
C VAL A 16 46.91 -0.80 37.17
N THR A 17 47.77 -1.83 37.11
CA THR A 17 47.36 -3.11 36.48
C THR A 17 46.31 -3.85 37.31
N SER A 18 46.34 -3.75 38.66
CA SER A 18 45.29 -4.34 39.51
C SER A 18 43.95 -3.57 39.43
N LEU A 19 44.00 -2.27 39.15
CA LEU A 19 42.80 -1.45 38.93
C LEU A 19 42.20 -1.63 37.50
N LEU A 20 43.04 -1.87 36.49
CA LEU A 20 42.61 -2.20 35.13
C LEU A 20 42.18 -3.65 34.94
N GLY A 21 42.64 -4.57 35.81
CA GLY A 21 42.29 -5.98 35.79
C GLY A 21 40.98 -6.35 36.52
N ARG A 22 40.29 -5.40 37.16
CA ARG A 22 38.90 -5.59 37.56
C ARG A 22 38.03 -5.34 36.34
N GLN A 23 37.98 -6.33 35.46
CA GLN A 23 36.75 -6.54 34.72
C GLN A 23 35.64 -6.64 35.76
N ALA A 24 34.80 -5.58 35.83
CA ALA A 24 33.56 -5.69 36.55
C ALA A 24 32.88 -6.93 36.02
N ALA A 25 32.83 -8.01 36.79
CA ALA A 25 31.98 -9.11 36.48
C ALA A 25 30.61 -8.50 36.25
N ALA A 26 30.12 -8.57 35.02
CA ALA A 26 28.80 -8.09 34.67
C ALA A 26 27.88 -8.71 35.71
N ALA A 27 27.23 -7.87 36.51
CA ALA A 27 26.24 -8.35 37.46
C ALA A 27 25.30 -9.25 36.70
N PRO A 28 24.96 -10.45 37.20
CA PRO A 28 24.01 -11.31 36.50
C PRO A 28 22.77 -10.48 36.25
N ILE A 29 22.41 -10.33 34.96
CA ILE A 29 21.18 -9.68 34.56
C ILE A 29 20.08 -10.41 35.32
N PRO A 30 19.26 -9.71 36.12
CA PRO A 30 18.19 -10.37 36.84
C PRO A 30 17.34 -11.14 35.79
N GLU A 31 17.11 -12.42 36.05
CA GLU A 31 16.37 -13.34 35.17
C GLU A 31 14.93 -12.88 34.92
N GLU A 32 14.51 -11.81 35.56
CA GLU A 32 13.19 -11.15 35.47
C GLU A 32 13.08 -10.04 34.42
N ILE A 33 14.15 -9.65 33.73
CA ILE A 33 14.02 -8.86 32.50
C ILE A 33 13.95 -9.85 31.34
N MET A 34 12.90 -10.59 31.31
CA MET A 34 12.45 -11.23 30.07
C MET A 34 12.19 -10.10 29.08
N PRO A 35 12.88 -10.06 27.93
CA PRO A 35 12.52 -9.11 26.89
C PRO A 35 11.02 -9.27 26.66
N PRO A 36 10.26 -8.18 26.52
CA PRO A 36 8.83 -8.27 26.26
C PRO A 36 8.66 -9.32 25.17
N PRO A 37 7.67 -10.23 25.28
CA PRO A 37 7.51 -11.30 24.33
C PRO A 37 7.60 -10.64 22.95
N ARG A 38 8.57 -11.08 22.14
CA ARG A 38 8.66 -10.62 20.76
C ARG A 38 7.26 -10.79 20.24
N VAL A 39 6.57 -9.67 19.97
CA VAL A 39 5.24 -9.67 19.40
C VAL A 39 5.28 -10.73 18.32
N ALA A 40 4.52 -11.79 18.51
CA ALA A 40 4.55 -13.00 17.70
C ALA A 40 4.57 -12.52 16.25
N ALA A 41 5.48 -13.05 15.47
CA ALA A 41 5.85 -12.59 14.14
C ALA A 41 4.63 -11.98 13.46
N SER A 42 4.63 -10.67 13.30
CA SER A 42 3.46 -9.87 12.92
C SER A 42 2.73 -10.59 11.81
N ALA A 43 1.44 -10.85 11.99
CA ALA A 43 0.62 -11.59 11.05
C ALA A 43 0.97 -11.12 9.63
N SER A 44 1.55 -11.98 8.82
CA SER A 44 1.92 -11.60 7.46
C SER A 44 0.72 -11.84 6.56
N MET A 45 0.30 -10.81 5.84
CA MET A 45 -0.74 -10.92 4.82
C MET A 45 -0.08 -10.96 3.44
N ALA A 46 -0.25 -12.06 2.70
CA ALA A 46 0.19 -12.11 1.31
C ALA A 46 -0.64 -11.13 0.46
N PRO A 47 -0.03 -10.32 -0.42
CA PRO A 47 -0.75 -9.38 -1.28
C PRO A 47 -1.85 -10.01 -2.12
N THR A 48 -1.63 -11.23 -2.62
CA THR A 48 -2.64 -11.99 -3.37
C THR A 48 -3.86 -12.32 -2.51
N ARG A 49 -3.66 -12.67 -1.24
CA ARG A 49 -4.76 -12.88 -0.29
C ARG A 49 -5.43 -11.56 0.08
N ALA A 50 -4.66 -10.48 0.25
CA ALA A 50 -5.23 -9.17 0.55
C ALA A 50 -6.16 -8.68 -0.58
N LEU A 51 -5.82 -8.94 -1.84
CA LEU A 51 -6.63 -8.58 -3.01
C LEU A 51 -7.98 -9.34 -3.09
N THR A 52 -8.18 -10.41 -2.33
CA THR A 52 -9.50 -11.06 -2.24
C THR A 52 -10.49 -10.27 -1.39
N LEU A 53 -10.01 -9.30 -0.61
CA LEU A 53 -10.86 -8.34 0.08
C LEU A 53 -11.30 -7.25 -0.90
N ASP A 54 -12.60 -7.09 -1.08
CA ASP A 54 -13.21 -6.12 -2.01
C ASP A 54 -12.73 -4.68 -1.77
N ALA A 55 -12.63 -4.25 -0.52
CA ALA A 55 -12.12 -2.93 -0.15
C ALA A 55 -10.66 -2.73 -0.55
N VAL A 56 -9.79 -3.74 -0.40
CA VAL A 56 -8.39 -3.68 -0.82
C VAL A 56 -8.29 -3.59 -2.33
N TYR A 57 -9.01 -4.46 -3.05
CA TYR A 57 -9.06 -4.42 -4.51
C TYR A 57 -9.53 -3.04 -5.00
N ARG A 58 -10.58 -2.49 -4.38
CA ARG A 58 -11.11 -1.17 -4.74
C ARG A 58 -10.08 -0.06 -4.48
N CYS A 59 -9.39 -0.05 -3.34
CA CYS A 59 -8.34 0.92 -3.03
C CYS A 59 -7.23 0.91 -4.09
N VAL A 60 -6.68 -0.26 -4.38
CA VAL A 60 -5.60 -0.41 -5.38
C VAL A 60 -6.08 0.03 -6.75
N SER A 61 -7.29 -0.37 -7.15
CA SER A 61 -7.89 0.01 -8.43
C SER A 61 -8.08 1.52 -8.57
N VAL A 62 -8.57 2.20 -7.53
CA VAL A 62 -8.77 3.66 -7.53
C VAL A 62 -7.44 4.39 -7.67
N ILE A 63 -6.42 4.02 -6.88
CA ILE A 63 -5.09 4.65 -6.92
C ILE A 63 -4.45 4.43 -8.31
N GLN A 64 -4.51 3.20 -8.83
CA GLN A 64 -3.95 2.88 -10.13
C GLN A 64 -4.68 3.62 -11.26
N THR A 65 -6.02 3.72 -11.19
CA THR A 65 -6.82 4.43 -12.18
C THR A 65 -6.51 5.93 -12.17
N ALA A 66 -6.39 6.53 -10.98
CA ALA A 66 -6.01 7.94 -10.85
C ALA A 66 -4.63 8.21 -11.49
N ALA A 67 -3.66 7.35 -11.25
CA ALA A 67 -2.32 7.50 -11.82
C ALA A 67 -2.29 7.32 -13.35
N LYS A 68 -3.09 6.39 -13.90
CA LYS A 68 -3.19 6.13 -15.35
C LYS A 68 -3.78 7.29 -16.14
N GLN A 69 -4.59 8.14 -15.52
CA GLN A 69 -5.23 9.28 -16.18
C GLN A 69 -4.27 10.46 -16.39
N LEU A 70 -3.10 10.43 -15.75
CA LEU A 70 -2.14 11.52 -15.79
C LEU A 70 -1.18 11.37 -16.97
N SER A 71 -0.99 12.46 -17.72
CA SER A 71 0.10 12.54 -18.67
C SER A 71 1.41 12.83 -17.95
N LEU A 72 2.50 12.30 -18.51
CA LEU A 72 3.85 12.51 -18.02
C LEU A 72 4.57 13.48 -18.95
N ASP A 73 5.00 14.60 -18.41
CA ASP A 73 5.72 15.64 -19.13
C ASP A 73 7.22 15.57 -18.86
N ALA A 74 8.02 15.98 -19.83
CA ALA A 74 9.46 16.15 -19.69
C ALA A 74 9.81 17.63 -19.75
N TRP A 75 10.63 18.10 -18.82
CA TRP A 75 11.02 19.50 -18.72
C TRP A 75 12.54 19.65 -18.74
N ARG A 76 13.03 20.71 -19.39
CA ARG A 76 14.44 21.11 -19.31
C ARG A 76 14.50 22.58 -18.91
N GLY A 77 14.88 22.83 -17.65
CA GLY A 77 14.72 24.15 -17.06
C GLY A 77 13.25 24.53 -16.95
N THR A 78 12.85 25.60 -17.64
CA THR A 78 11.46 26.07 -17.75
C THR A 78 10.71 25.52 -18.97
N ASP A 79 11.42 24.88 -19.91
CA ASP A 79 10.87 24.51 -21.18
C ASP A 79 10.32 23.07 -21.14
N ARG A 80 9.06 22.91 -21.53
CA ARG A 80 8.43 21.62 -21.76
C ARG A 80 8.95 21.03 -23.07
N LEU A 81 9.40 19.79 -23.02
CA LEU A 81 9.89 19.08 -24.18
C LEU A 81 8.73 18.43 -24.94
N GLU A 82 8.64 18.69 -26.24
CA GLU A 82 7.58 18.16 -27.11
C GLU A 82 8.16 17.57 -28.41
N GLY A 83 7.37 16.77 -29.11
CA GLY A 83 7.76 16.18 -30.39
C GLY A 83 9.04 15.34 -30.29
N ASP A 84 10.01 15.60 -31.16
CA ASP A 84 11.28 14.86 -31.20
C ASP A 84 12.18 15.12 -29.99
N ALA A 85 11.97 16.22 -29.25
CA ALA A 85 12.70 16.51 -28.02
C ALA A 85 12.17 15.73 -26.81
N TYR A 86 10.95 15.19 -26.88
CA TYR A 86 10.37 14.38 -25.82
C TYR A 86 11.08 13.03 -25.71
N PRO A 87 11.56 12.61 -24.52
CA PRO A 87 12.32 11.38 -24.37
C PRO A 87 11.48 10.15 -24.74
N ARG A 88 11.92 9.40 -25.78
CA ARG A 88 11.24 8.18 -26.22
C ARG A 88 11.04 7.16 -25.08
N LEU A 89 11.98 7.10 -24.12
CA LEU A 89 11.88 6.23 -22.96
C LEU A 89 10.63 6.49 -22.11
N LEU A 90 10.10 7.71 -22.11
CA LEU A 90 8.88 8.07 -21.37
C LEU A 90 7.62 7.67 -22.13
N SER A 91 7.60 7.81 -23.45
CA SER A 91 6.44 7.43 -24.27
C SER A 91 6.35 5.92 -24.51
N SER A 92 7.50 5.26 -24.65
CA SER A 92 7.62 3.83 -24.92
C SER A 92 8.74 3.24 -24.08
N PRO A 93 8.47 2.90 -22.81
CA PRO A 93 9.48 2.41 -21.89
C PRO A 93 10.06 1.05 -22.29
N SER A 94 9.34 0.23 -23.05
CA SER A 94 9.85 -1.01 -23.64
C SER A 94 9.13 -1.33 -24.95
N ALA A 95 9.57 -2.37 -25.66
CA ALA A 95 8.89 -2.81 -26.88
C ALA A 95 7.48 -3.36 -26.58
N ASP A 96 7.29 -3.95 -25.40
CA ASP A 96 6.08 -4.68 -25.00
C ASP A 96 5.21 -3.91 -24.00
N ALA A 97 5.63 -2.71 -23.55
CA ALA A 97 4.91 -1.93 -22.54
C ALA A 97 4.81 -0.44 -22.92
N THR A 98 3.63 0.11 -22.71
CA THR A 98 3.35 1.54 -22.86
C THR A 98 3.72 2.32 -21.58
N GLN A 99 3.70 3.65 -21.66
CA GLN A 99 3.83 4.53 -20.50
C GLN A 99 2.78 4.19 -19.43
N VAL A 100 1.54 3.93 -19.84
CA VAL A 100 0.44 3.61 -18.95
C VAL A 100 0.68 2.27 -18.23
N ASP A 101 1.23 1.27 -18.92
CA ASP A 101 1.56 -0.03 -18.31
C ASP A 101 2.66 0.13 -17.26
N LEU A 102 3.73 0.88 -17.58
CA LEU A 102 4.81 1.16 -16.62
C LEU A 102 4.28 1.82 -15.34
N ILE A 103 3.41 2.83 -15.48
CA ILE A 103 2.82 3.54 -14.36
C ILE A 103 1.91 2.59 -13.56
N ALA A 104 1.05 1.84 -14.25
CA ALA A 104 0.10 0.93 -13.65
C ALA A 104 0.78 -0.15 -12.80
N ASP A 105 1.78 -0.83 -13.37
CA ASP A 105 2.51 -1.90 -12.69
C ASP A 105 3.33 -1.38 -11.53
N THR A 106 3.94 -0.20 -11.69
CA THR A 106 4.71 0.43 -10.62
C THR A 106 3.82 0.81 -9.45
N VAL A 107 2.68 1.46 -9.71
CA VAL A 107 1.73 1.86 -8.67
C VAL A 107 1.14 0.64 -7.96
N ALA A 108 0.75 -0.40 -8.71
CA ALA A 108 0.26 -1.64 -8.12
C ALA A 108 1.31 -2.30 -7.23
N SER A 109 2.56 -2.36 -7.69
CA SER A 109 3.69 -2.90 -6.92
C SER A 109 3.95 -2.13 -5.63
N LEU A 110 3.93 -0.79 -5.68
CA LEU A 110 4.07 0.07 -4.52
C LEU A 110 2.89 -0.07 -3.55
N ALA A 111 1.65 -0.09 -4.04
CA ALA A 111 0.45 -0.22 -3.22
C ALA A 111 0.37 -1.58 -2.51
N LEU A 112 0.73 -2.66 -3.20
CA LEU A 112 0.64 -4.01 -2.66
C LEU A 112 1.83 -4.40 -1.79
N ARG A 113 3.02 -3.88 -2.08
CA ARG A 113 4.26 -4.33 -1.45
C ARG A 113 5.13 -3.23 -0.87
N GLY A 114 4.77 -1.95 -1.09
CA GLY A 114 5.58 -0.80 -0.69
C GLY A 114 6.88 -0.65 -1.47
N ASN A 115 7.11 -1.54 -2.45
CA ASN A 115 8.36 -1.60 -3.22
C ASN A 115 8.07 -1.88 -4.68
N ALA A 116 8.81 -1.23 -5.58
CA ALA A 116 8.81 -1.52 -7.01
C ALA A 116 10.24 -1.51 -7.54
N TYR A 117 10.53 -2.33 -8.53
CA TYR A 117 11.86 -2.48 -9.09
C TYR A 117 11.80 -2.34 -10.60
N TRP A 118 12.65 -1.46 -11.14
CA TRP A 118 12.79 -1.25 -12.57
C TRP A 118 14.14 -1.76 -13.05
N LEU A 119 14.15 -2.73 -13.93
CA LEU A 119 15.34 -3.12 -14.68
C LEU A 119 15.54 -2.12 -15.82
N ILE A 120 16.70 -1.46 -15.82
CA ILE A 120 17.07 -0.46 -16.82
C ILE A 120 17.93 -1.12 -17.88
N GLY A 121 17.34 -1.35 -19.05
CA GLY A 121 18.09 -1.78 -20.23
C GLY A 121 18.83 -0.61 -20.84
N ARG A 122 20.11 -0.84 -21.26
CA ARG A 122 20.94 0.18 -21.86
C ARG A 122 21.27 -0.18 -23.29
N ALA A 123 21.31 0.83 -24.15
CA ALA A 123 21.82 0.69 -25.51
C ALA A 123 23.34 0.54 -25.52
N THR A 124 23.91 0.24 -26.69
CA THR A 124 25.36 0.08 -26.89
C THR A 124 26.17 1.32 -26.54
N ASP A 125 25.56 2.49 -26.60
CA ASP A 125 26.15 3.79 -26.21
C ASP A 125 26.06 4.07 -24.69
N GLY A 126 25.52 3.12 -23.90
CA GLY A 126 25.34 3.21 -22.47
C GLY A 126 24.14 4.00 -22.01
N ARG A 127 23.35 4.60 -22.93
CA ARG A 127 22.14 5.35 -22.57
C ARG A 127 21.00 4.42 -22.18
N PRO A 128 20.17 4.80 -21.21
CA PRO A 128 18.95 4.06 -20.89
C PRO A 128 18.05 3.96 -22.13
N ALA A 129 17.66 2.75 -22.49
CA ALA A 129 16.89 2.45 -23.70
C ALA A 129 15.56 1.76 -23.39
N SER A 130 15.47 1.07 -22.25
CA SER A 130 14.23 0.43 -21.82
C SER A 130 14.10 0.37 -20.31
N ILE A 131 12.84 0.30 -19.85
CA ILE A 131 12.46 0.10 -18.45
C ILE A 131 11.52 -1.09 -18.41
N ARG A 132 11.77 -2.04 -17.51
CA ARG A 132 10.87 -3.16 -17.23
C ARG A 132 10.62 -3.27 -15.73
N VAL A 133 9.36 -3.31 -15.34
CA VAL A 133 8.96 -3.56 -13.95
C VAL A 133 9.22 -5.05 -13.63
N LEU A 134 9.90 -5.31 -12.52
CA LEU A 134 10.19 -6.66 -12.03
C LEU A 134 9.20 -7.05 -10.93
N ASP A 135 8.95 -8.36 -10.78
CA ASP A 135 8.22 -8.84 -9.62
C ASP A 135 9.03 -8.57 -8.34
N PRO A 136 8.48 -7.81 -7.38
CA PRO A 136 9.16 -7.55 -6.12
C PRO A 136 9.47 -8.79 -5.29
N LEU A 137 8.80 -9.92 -5.53
CA LEU A 137 9.12 -11.19 -4.85
C LEU A 137 10.46 -11.78 -5.28
N GLU A 138 10.87 -11.53 -6.51
CA GLU A 138 12.14 -12.03 -7.05
C GLU A 138 13.32 -11.12 -6.69
N CYS A 139 13.02 -9.93 -6.13
CA CYS A 139 14.01 -8.90 -5.84
C CYS A 139 14.35 -8.86 -4.36
N VAL A 140 15.63 -9.06 -4.01
CA VAL A 140 16.14 -8.97 -2.65
C VAL A 140 17.07 -7.77 -2.54
N PRO A 141 16.59 -6.63 -2.02
CA PRO A 141 17.42 -5.45 -1.84
C PRO A 141 18.34 -5.60 -0.64
N SER A 142 19.53 -5.04 -0.74
CA SER A 142 20.49 -4.92 0.35
C SER A 142 20.99 -3.49 0.48
N LEU A 143 21.36 -3.13 1.70
CA LEU A 143 21.90 -1.83 2.07
C LEU A 143 23.24 -2.04 2.73
N THR A 144 24.31 -1.47 2.17
CA THR A 144 25.63 -1.53 2.78
C THR A 144 25.69 -0.61 3.99
N ALA A 145 25.99 -1.15 5.16
CA ALA A 145 25.91 -0.44 6.44
C ALA A 145 26.80 0.82 6.49
N TYR A 146 27.97 0.79 5.85
CA TYR A 146 28.92 1.90 5.88
C TYR A 146 28.68 2.98 4.83
N THR A 147 28.42 2.58 3.58
CA THR A 147 28.28 3.53 2.47
C THR A 147 26.85 3.96 2.23
N GLY A 148 25.88 3.21 2.75
CA GLY A 148 24.47 3.39 2.43
C GLY A 148 24.12 3.02 0.99
N GLU A 149 25.06 2.41 0.26
CA GLU A 149 24.84 1.97 -1.11
C GLU A 149 23.80 0.87 -1.18
N ARG A 150 22.95 0.96 -2.18
CA ARG A 150 21.87 0.01 -2.42
C ARG A 150 22.20 -0.87 -3.59
N SER A 151 22.02 -2.16 -3.40
CA SER A 151 22.07 -3.15 -4.46
C SER A 151 20.86 -4.06 -4.37
N THR A 152 20.50 -4.67 -5.49
CA THR A 152 19.36 -5.59 -5.56
C THR A 152 19.83 -6.90 -6.19
N ARG A 153 19.56 -8.01 -5.50
CA ARG A 153 19.76 -9.33 -6.07
C ARG A 153 18.49 -9.77 -6.80
N TRP A 154 18.62 -10.10 -8.06
CA TRP A 154 17.56 -10.62 -8.91
C TRP A 154 18.10 -11.78 -9.77
N ASN A 155 17.35 -12.88 -9.84
CA ASN A 155 17.79 -14.12 -10.52
C ASN A 155 19.21 -14.56 -10.12
N GLY A 156 19.53 -14.52 -8.82
CA GLY A 156 20.82 -14.92 -8.27
C GLY A 156 21.97 -13.94 -8.52
N ARG A 157 21.81 -12.94 -9.37
CA ARG A 157 22.83 -11.93 -9.71
C ARG A 157 22.59 -10.63 -8.93
N LEU A 158 23.68 -9.98 -8.53
CA LEU A 158 23.66 -8.68 -7.87
C LEU A 158 23.72 -7.56 -8.91
N TYR A 159 22.81 -6.58 -8.76
CA TYR A 159 22.71 -5.39 -9.59
C TYR A 159 22.82 -4.14 -8.72
N ASP A 160 23.50 -3.13 -9.23
CA ASP A 160 23.59 -1.82 -8.61
C ASP A 160 22.36 -0.95 -8.90
N ALA A 161 22.28 0.23 -8.22
CA ALA A 161 21.16 1.16 -8.38
C ALA A 161 21.04 1.81 -9.77
N SER A 162 22.08 1.70 -10.62
CA SER A 162 22.06 2.18 -12.00
C SER A 162 21.46 1.16 -12.98
N GLN A 163 21.43 -0.10 -12.58
CA GLN A 163 20.92 -1.23 -13.36
C GLN A 163 19.50 -1.62 -12.91
N ILE A 164 19.26 -1.67 -11.58
CA ILE A 164 17.92 -1.86 -11.01
C ILE A 164 17.60 -0.69 -10.12
N ARG A 165 16.63 0.13 -10.55
CA ARG A 165 16.09 1.22 -9.74
C ARG A 165 15.05 0.68 -8.78
N HIS A 166 15.25 0.91 -7.48
CA HIS A 166 14.35 0.49 -6.41
C HIS A 166 13.54 1.68 -5.91
N LEU A 167 12.23 1.66 -6.15
CA LEU A 167 11.24 2.63 -5.67
C LEU A 167 10.62 2.13 -4.36
N ARG A 168 10.37 3.03 -3.40
CA ARG A 168 9.91 2.67 -2.06
C ARG A 168 8.86 3.65 -1.55
N LEU A 169 7.69 3.17 -1.18
CA LEU A 169 6.58 4.03 -0.79
C LEU A 169 6.86 4.76 0.54
N VAL A 170 6.95 4.03 1.65
CA VAL A 170 7.32 4.61 2.96
C VAL A 170 8.73 4.18 3.30
N ARG A 171 9.62 5.16 3.50
CA ARG A 171 11.04 4.93 3.75
C ARG A 171 11.32 5.02 5.25
N VAL A 172 11.89 3.95 5.80
CA VAL A 172 12.39 3.94 7.19
C VAL A 172 13.92 3.94 7.14
N PRO A 173 14.60 4.89 7.80
CA PRO A 173 16.05 4.90 7.86
C PRO A 173 16.63 3.58 8.37
N GLY A 174 17.69 3.11 7.72
CA GLY A 174 18.33 1.83 8.06
C GLY A 174 17.64 0.58 7.49
N GLN A 175 16.45 0.69 6.89
CA GLN A 175 15.78 -0.42 6.22
C GLN A 175 16.06 -0.43 4.71
N ALA A 176 16.34 -1.60 4.17
CA ALA A 176 16.52 -1.78 2.72
C ALA A 176 15.18 -1.69 1.99
N LEU A 177 14.13 -2.28 2.54
CA LEU A 177 12.77 -2.29 1.99
C LEU A 177 11.98 -1.05 2.38
N GLY A 178 11.10 -0.61 1.50
CA GLY A 178 10.00 0.30 1.81
C GLY A 178 8.85 -0.44 2.48
N VAL A 179 8.07 0.27 3.27
CA VAL A 179 6.89 -0.27 3.95
C VAL A 179 5.64 0.08 3.15
N GLY A 180 4.88 -0.93 2.77
CA GLY A 180 3.58 -0.77 2.10
C GLY A 180 2.40 -0.87 3.06
N PRO A 181 1.21 -0.42 2.65
CA PRO A 181 -0.01 -0.48 3.47
C PRO A 181 -0.31 -1.89 3.98
N ILE A 182 -0.23 -2.89 3.11
CA ILE A 182 -0.53 -4.29 3.45
C ILE A 182 0.41 -4.83 4.52
N GLN A 183 1.72 -4.52 4.44
CA GLN A 183 2.71 -4.94 5.42
C GLN A 183 2.55 -4.22 6.75
N ALA A 184 2.27 -2.91 6.70
CA ALA A 184 2.09 -2.09 7.89
C ALA A 184 0.84 -2.49 8.70
N CYS A 185 -0.24 -2.83 8.01
CA CYS A 185 -1.55 -3.12 8.62
C CYS A 185 -1.99 -4.59 8.46
N ALA A 186 -1.02 -5.51 8.41
CA ALA A 186 -1.28 -6.93 8.18
C ALA A 186 -2.27 -7.54 9.20
N SER A 187 -2.20 -7.13 10.47
CA SER A 187 -3.12 -7.60 11.52
C SER A 187 -4.57 -7.21 11.24
N THR A 188 -4.82 -5.98 10.78
CA THR A 188 -6.17 -5.50 10.41
C THR A 188 -6.72 -6.30 9.22
N LEU A 189 -5.88 -6.55 8.21
CA LEU A 189 -6.28 -7.33 7.04
C LEU A 189 -6.53 -8.81 7.35
N VAL A 190 -5.75 -9.39 8.25
CA VAL A 190 -5.99 -10.76 8.73
C VAL A 190 -7.35 -10.81 9.43
N GLY A 191 -7.63 -9.88 10.36
CA GLY A 191 -8.92 -9.81 11.03
C GLY A 191 -10.09 -9.67 10.05
N ALA A 192 -10.00 -8.77 9.07
CA ALA A 192 -11.03 -8.62 8.03
C ALA A 192 -11.21 -9.89 7.18
N SER A 193 -10.12 -10.56 6.82
CA SER A 193 -10.16 -11.84 6.09
C SER A 193 -10.78 -12.97 6.91
N ASP A 194 -10.47 -13.04 8.20
CA ASP A 194 -11.02 -14.05 9.10
C ASP A 194 -12.52 -13.80 9.34
N MET A 195 -12.94 -12.54 9.45
CA MET A 195 -14.34 -12.16 9.53
C MET A 195 -15.10 -12.53 8.25
N ALA A 196 -14.53 -12.28 7.08
CA ALA A 196 -15.13 -12.68 5.80
C ALA A 196 -15.24 -14.21 5.68
N SER A 197 -14.22 -14.95 6.14
CA SER A 197 -14.22 -16.42 6.16
C SER A 197 -15.27 -16.95 7.13
N TYR A 198 -15.39 -16.34 8.31
CA TYR A 198 -16.42 -16.70 9.28
C TYR A 198 -17.83 -16.50 8.70
N ALA A 199 -18.09 -15.36 8.05
CA ALA A 199 -19.34 -15.09 7.38
C ALA A 199 -19.69 -16.13 6.30
N SER A 200 -18.71 -16.50 5.49
CA SER A 200 -18.84 -17.51 4.44
C SER A 200 -19.16 -18.88 5.01
N GLN A 201 -18.45 -19.30 6.07
CA GLN A 201 -18.74 -20.57 6.76
C GLN A 201 -20.12 -20.59 7.39
N TRP A 202 -20.54 -19.47 7.96
CA TRP A 202 -21.88 -19.34 8.53
C TRP A 202 -22.99 -19.50 7.48
N THR A 203 -22.85 -18.80 6.36
CA THR A 203 -23.83 -18.89 5.26
C THR A 203 -23.82 -20.24 4.55
N ALA A 204 -22.67 -20.93 4.52
CA ALA A 204 -22.53 -22.27 3.95
C ALA A 204 -23.02 -23.39 4.90
N GLY A 205 -23.38 -23.05 6.15
CA GLY A 205 -23.80 -24.03 7.16
C GLY A 205 -22.65 -24.95 7.62
N ALA A 206 -21.40 -24.61 7.29
CA ALA A 206 -20.24 -25.42 7.59
C ALA A 206 -19.51 -24.88 8.84
N GLY A 207 -19.57 -25.62 9.95
CA GLY A 207 -18.62 -25.42 11.06
C GLY A 207 -19.17 -24.81 12.35
N VAL A 208 -20.36 -24.22 12.39
CA VAL A 208 -21.04 -23.84 13.63
C VAL A 208 -22.19 -24.80 13.83
N PRO A 209 -22.29 -25.49 14.99
CA PRO A 209 -23.46 -26.28 15.29
C PRO A 209 -24.69 -25.38 15.24
N THR A 210 -25.57 -25.58 14.28
CA THR A 210 -26.78 -24.78 14.10
C THR A 210 -27.76 -24.96 15.26
N GLY A 211 -27.53 -25.92 16.12
CA GLY A 211 -28.32 -26.16 17.32
C GLY A 211 -27.90 -27.39 18.09
N THR A 212 -28.45 -27.52 19.29
CA THR A 212 -28.37 -28.75 20.09
C THR A 212 -29.66 -29.54 20.00
N LEU A 213 -29.51 -30.84 19.82
CA LEU A 213 -30.59 -31.79 19.96
C LEU A 213 -30.55 -32.33 21.40
N THR A 214 -31.51 -31.94 22.22
CA THR A 214 -31.62 -32.41 23.60
C THR A 214 -32.77 -33.40 23.73
N THR A 215 -32.61 -34.42 24.60
CA THR A 215 -33.65 -35.39 24.94
C THR A 215 -33.69 -35.51 26.47
N ASP A 216 -34.91 -35.68 27.01
CA ASP A 216 -35.15 -35.89 28.42
C ASP A 216 -34.92 -37.37 28.82
N GLN A 217 -34.67 -38.26 27.88
CA GLN A 217 -34.37 -39.67 28.12
C GLN A 217 -32.85 -39.94 28.03
N PRO A 218 -32.27 -40.78 28.90
CA PRO A 218 -30.88 -41.19 28.76
C PRO A 218 -30.70 -41.98 27.46
N ILE A 219 -29.76 -41.53 26.61
CA ILE A 219 -29.39 -42.16 25.36
C ILE A 219 -27.96 -42.68 25.41
N THR A 220 -27.64 -43.78 24.73
CA THR A 220 -26.28 -44.29 24.56
C THR A 220 -25.51 -43.41 23.55
N ALA A 221 -24.18 -43.50 23.56
CA ALA A 221 -23.33 -42.81 22.58
C ALA A 221 -23.65 -43.22 21.13
N GLU A 222 -24.03 -44.48 20.91
CA GLU A 222 -24.41 -45.02 19.61
C GLU A 222 -25.74 -44.43 19.12
N GLN A 223 -26.73 -44.31 20.02
CA GLN A 223 -28.00 -43.66 19.72
C GLN A 223 -27.85 -42.18 19.44
N ALA A 224 -26.94 -41.48 20.14
CA ALA A 224 -26.62 -40.10 19.86
C ALA A 224 -25.96 -39.92 18.49
N ALA A 225 -25.05 -40.82 18.12
CA ALA A 225 -24.40 -40.81 16.82
C ALA A 225 -25.38 -41.05 15.69
N GLU A 226 -26.30 -42.00 15.87
CA GLU A 226 -27.35 -42.29 14.87
C GLU A 226 -28.34 -41.13 14.74
N ALA A 227 -28.75 -40.49 15.82
CA ALA A 227 -29.61 -39.32 15.80
C ALA A 227 -28.92 -38.13 15.07
N LYS A 228 -27.62 -37.91 15.30
CA LYS A 228 -26.81 -36.90 14.59
C LYS A 228 -26.73 -37.21 13.08
N LYS A 229 -26.54 -38.49 12.71
CA LYS A 229 -26.45 -38.91 11.31
C LYS A 229 -27.77 -38.65 10.60
N ARG A 230 -28.89 -39.09 11.16
CA ARG A 230 -30.25 -38.90 10.60
C ARG A 230 -30.61 -37.40 10.52
N TRP A 231 -30.20 -36.61 11.50
CA TRP A 231 -30.39 -35.15 11.46
C TRP A 231 -29.66 -34.53 10.26
N ASN A 232 -28.36 -34.84 10.09
CA ASN A 232 -27.57 -34.34 8.97
C ASN A 232 -28.09 -34.77 7.62
N GLU A 233 -28.56 -36.02 7.50
CA GLU A 233 -29.15 -36.54 6.26
C GLU A 233 -30.47 -35.81 5.91
N ASN A 234 -31.30 -35.52 6.89
CA ASN A 234 -32.56 -34.80 6.67
C ASN A 234 -32.33 -33.26 6.50
N ALA A 235 -31.37 -32.68 7.17
CA ALA A 235 -31.03 -31.26 7.03
C ALA A 235 -30.32 -30.91 5.69
N SER A 236 -29.73 -31.91 5.03
CA SER A 236 -29.09 -31.75 3.73
C SER A 236 -30.09 -31.52 2.58
N HIS A 237 -31.38 -31.78 2.78
CA HIS A 237 -32.42 -31.51 1.79
C HIS A 237 -33.04 -30.15 2.10
N SER A 238 -32.72 -29.15 1.30
CA SER A 238 -33.29 -27.80 1.39
C SER A 238 -34.82 -27.83 1.49
N GLY A 239 -35.33 -27.37 2.65
CA GLY A 239 -36.77 -27.15 2.85
C GLY A 239 -37.56 -28.33 3.42
N GLY A 240 -36.93 -29.39 3.90
CA GLY A 240 -37.61 -30.49 4.56
C GLY A 240 -38.05 -30.14 6.00
N VAL A 241 -39.28 -30.61 6.39
CA VAL A 241 -39.72 -30.53 7.77
C VAL A 241 -38.97 -31.58 8.60
N ALA A 242 -38.19 -31.16 9.58
CA ALA A 242 -37.55 -32.09 10.51
C ALA A 242 -38.60 -32.70 11.47
N VAL A 243 -38.81 -34.02 11.42
CA VAL A 243 -39.65 -34.71 12.39
C VAL A 243 -38.80 -35.22 13.52
N LEU A 244 -39.01 -34.66 14.74
CA LEU A 244 -38.33 -35.05 15.95
C LEU A 244 -39.09 -36.19 16.64
N GLY A 245 -38.39 -37.19 17.14
CA GLY A 245 -38.97 -38.25 17.97
C GLY A 245 -39.51 -37.71 19.30
N ALA A 246 -40.39 -38.46 19.97
CA ALA A 246 -40.94 -38.10 21.26
C ALA A 246 -39.83 -37.81 22.28
N GLY A 247 -39.85 -36.62 22.89
CA GLY A 247 -38.87 -36.19 23.89
C GLY A 247 -37.60 -35.53 23.33
N MET A 248 -37.46 -35.37 22.02
CA MET A 248 -36.35 -34.60 21.45
C MET A 248 -36.77 -33.15 21.22
N ARG A 249 -35.90 -32.21 21.64
CA ARG A 249 -36.06 -30.77 21.45
C ARG A 249 -34.87 -30.20 20.70
N TYR A 250 -35.12 -29.51 19.61
CA TYR A 250 -34.09 -28.75 18.92
C TYR A 250 -34.04 -27.32 19.47
N THR A 251 -32.86 -26.93 19.95
CA THR A 251 -32.60 -25.54 20.36
C THR A 251 -31.53 -24.96 19.44
N PRO A 252 -31.86 -23.98 18.60
CA PRO A 252 -30.86 -23.34 17.76
C PRO A 252 -29.84 -22.59 18.64
N ILE A 253 -28.55 -22.84 18.40
CA ILE A 253 -27.43 -22.12 19.04
C ILE A 253 -27.07 -20.87 18.19
N ALA A 254 -27.77 -20.65 17.09
CA ALA A 254 -27.48 -19.57 16.19
C ALA A 254 -27.57 -18.21 16.93
N LEU A 255 -26.43 -17.60 17.21
CA LEU A 255 -26.35 -16.17 17.47
C LEU A 255 -26.88 -15.47 16.20
N LYS A 256 -27.91 -14.65 16.34
CA LYS A 256 -28.38 -13.85 15.20
C LYS A 256 -27.23 -12.95 14.78
N PRO A 257 -26.96 -12.76 13.47
CA PRO A 257 -25.90 -11.86 13.00
C PRO A 257 -26.01 -10.43 13.59
N SER A 258 -27.23 -9.98 13.90
CA SER A 258 -27.47 -8.69 14.57
C SER A 258 -27.01 -8.65 16.04
N GLU A 259 -26.88 -9.78 16.71
CA GLU A 259 -26.45 -9.84 18.11
C GLU A 259 -24.91 -9.75 18.24
N VAL A 260 -24.17 -9.96 17.17
CA VAL A 260 -22.68 -9.96 17.17
C VAL A 260 -22.14 -8.63 16.61
N GLN A 261 -22.97 -7.63 16.35
CA GLN A 261 -22.55 -6.37 15.70
C GLN A 261 -21.73 -6.62 14.40
N PHE A 262 -22.06 -7.69 13.71
CA PHE A 262 -21.30 -8.18 12.56
C PHE A 262 -21.27 -7.20 11.39
N LEU A 263 -22.42 -6.55 11.13
CA LEU A 263 -22.53 -5.58 10.04
C LEU A 263 -21.72 -4.31 10.33
N GLU A 264 -21.73 -3.85 11.58
CA GLU A 264 -20.95 -2.70 12.03
C GLU A 264 -19.45 -2.98 11.93
N SER A 265 -19.01 -4.19 12.33
CA SER A 265 -17.61 -4.62 12.19
C SER A 265 -17.15 -4.62 10.73
N ARG A 266 -17.98 -5.13 9.81
CA ARG A 266 -17.65 -5.11 8.37
C ARG A 266 -17.56 -3.69 7.80
N ALA A 267 -18.48 -2.82 8.17
CA ALA A 267 -18.43 -1.41 7.77
C ALA A 267 -17.17 -0.72 8.31
N PHE A 268 -16.79 -1.01 9.55
CA PHE A 268 -15.55 -0.52 10.16
C PHE A 268 -14.31 -1.04 9.42
N ASP A 269 -14.29 -2.31 9.02
CA ASP A 269 -13.17 -2.88 8.25
C ASP A 269 -12.97 -2.17 6.91
N VAL A 270 -14.04 -1.88 6.17
CA VAL A 270 -13.97 -1.16 4.90
C VAL A 270 -13.37 0.24 5.09
N LEU A 271 -13.81 0.98 6.12
CA LEU A 271 -13.28 2.32 6.43
C LEU A 271 -11.83 2.25 6.92
N SER A 272 -11.48 1.23 7.69
CA SER A 272 -10.10 1.02 8.16
C SER A 272 -9.15 0.70 7.00
N ILE A 273 -9.58 -0.12 6.05
CA ILE A 273 -8.84 -0.41 4.82
C ILE A 273 -8.70 0.87 3.97
N GLY A 274 -9.78 1.63 3.79
CA GLY A 274 -9.73 2.93 3.10
C GLY A 274 -8.71 3.88 3.72
N ARG A 275 -8.71 3.98 5.05
CA ARG A 275 -7.77 4.82 5.82
C ARG A 275 -6.32 4.36 5.65
N MET A 276 -6.09 3.06 5.63
CA MET A 276 -4.77 2.45 5.42
C MET A 276 -4.17 2.79 4.05
N PHE A 277 -4.98 2.82 3.00
CA PHE A 277 -4.57 3.20 1.65
C PHE A 277 -4.66 4.71 1.37
N GLY A 278 -5.24 5.48 2.28
CA GLY A 278 -5.51 6.90 2.09
C GLY A 278 -6.60 7.19 1.06
N VAL A 279 -7.55 6.26 0.86
CA VAL A 279 -8.66 6.40 -0.10
C VAL A 279 -9.91 6.87 0.64
N PRO A 280 -10.53 7.99 0.24
CA PRO A 280 -11.76 8.50 0.86
C PRO A 280 -12.92 7.51 0.76
N ALA A 281 -13.78 7.47 1.78
CA ALA A 281 -14.89 6.53 1.87
C ALA A 281 -15.85 6.56 0.67
N HIS A 282 -16.15 7.74 0.13
CA HIS A 282 -17.01 7.89 -1.06
C HIS A 282 -16.43 7.22 -2.31
N MET A 283 -15.10 7.16 -2.46
CA MET A 283 -14.46 6.45 -3.57
C MET A 283 -14.50 4.93 -3.40
N LEU A 284 -14.71 4.46 -2.17
CA LEU A 284 -14.93 3.04 -1.84
C LEU A 284 -16.39 2.64 -2.00
N LEU A 285 -17.28 3.58 -2.33
CA LEU A 285 -18.75 3.38 -2.37
C LEU A 285 -19.29 2.91 -1.01
N ALA A 286 -18.61 3.29 0.08
CA ALA A 286 -19.02 3.00 1.43
C ALA A 286 -19.91 4.13 1.96
N SER A 287 -21.03 3.77 2.61
CA SER A 287 -21.87 4.73 3.31
C SER A 287 -21.17 5.17 4.60
N VAL A 288 -21.14 6.47 4.82
CA VAL A 288 -20.70 7.05 6.10
C VAL A 288 -21.95 7.62 6.78
N ASP A 289 -22.36 7.00 7.87
CA ASP A 289 -23.53 7.43 8.63
C ASP A 289 -23.36 8.90 9.08
N GLY A 290 -24.38 9.72 8.79
CA GLY A 290 -24.44 11.13 9.23
C GLY A 290 -23.72 12.15 8.34
N SER A 291 -23.10 11.77 7.24
CA SER A 291 -22.48 12.73 6.31
C SER A 291 -23.40 13.04 5.13
N SER A 292 -24.01 14.22 5.13
CA SER A 292 -24.56 14.78 3.90
C SER A 292 -23.39 15.29 3.04
N MET A 293 -22.99 14.53 2.03
CA MET A 293 -21.97 14.95 1.08
C MET A 293 -22.54 16.03 0.16
N THR A 294 -22.09 17.26 0.34
CA THR A 294 -22.34 18.33 -0.63
C THR A 294 -21.35 18.22 -1.80
N TYR A 295 -21.70 18.74 -2.96
CA TYR A 295 -20.83 18.71 -4.15
C TYR A 295 -19.43 19.29 -3.86
N GLN A 296 -19.36 20.35 -3.08
CA GLN A 296 -18.09 21.00 -2.71
C GLN A 296 -17.20 20.10 -1.85
N ASN A 297 -17.77 19.38 -0.89
CA ASN A 297 -17.04 18.43 -0.04
C ASN A 297 -16.45 17.26 -0.85
N VAL A 298 -17.12 16.83 -1.93
CA VAL A 298 -16.61 15.77 -2.82
C VAL A 298 -15.39 16.24 -3.60
N THR A 299 -15.43 17.48 -4.12
CA THR A 299 -14.32 18.08 -4.86
C THR A 299 -13.09 18.27 -3.98
N ASP A 300 -13.30 18.79 -2.76
CA ASP A 300 -12.22 18.98 -1.79
C ASP A 300 -11.59 17.63 -1.38
N ALA A 301 -12.42 16.62 -1.12
CA ALA A 301 -11.95 15.27 -0.80
C ALA A 301 -11.20 14.60 -1.96
N ALA A 302 -11.59 14.85 -3.21
CA ALA A 302 -10.86 14.38 -4.38
C ALA A 302 -9.50 15.06 -4.52
N THR A 303 -9.43 16.37 -4.26
CA THR A 303 -8.17 17.12 -4.26
C THR A 303 -7.23 16.64 -3.16
N ASP A 304 -7.74 16.40 -1.96
CA ASP A 304 -6.97 15.87 -0.85
C ASP A 304 -6.47 14.45 -1.13
N PHE A 305 -7.28 13.60 -1.73
CA PHE A 305 -6.85 12.26 -2.18
C PHE A 305 -5.67 12.34 -3.15
N ILE A 306 -5.73 13.23 -4.14
CA ILE A 306 -4.62 13.44 -5.07
C ILE A 306 -3.39 13.91 -4.32
N ARG A 307 -3.52 14.95 -3.51
CA ARG A 307 -2.40 15.61 -2.80
C ARG A 307 -1.70 14.69 -1.79
N TRP A 308 -2.47 13.98 -1.00
CA TRP A 308 -1.92 13.23 0.14
C TRP A 308 -1.70 11.75 -0.15
N THR A 309 -2.44 11.17 -1.10
CA THR A 309 -2.31 9.75 -1.44
C THR A 309 -1.61 9.55 -2.77
N VAL A 310 -2.21 9.99 -3.87
CA VAL A 310 -1.70 9.69 -5.23
C VAL A 310 -0.31 10.26 -5.43
N MET A 311 -0.06 11.48 -4.96
CA MET A 311 1.25 12.13 -5.07
C MET A 311 2.39 11.36 -4.42
N SER A 312 2.13 10.57 -3.39
CA SER A 312 3.17 9.74 -2.75
C SER A 312 3.73 8.69 -3.72
N TYR A 313 2.87 8.12 -4.57
CA TYR A 313 3.26 7.18 -5.62
C TYR A 313 3.91 7.88 -6.81
N LEU A 314 3.33 9.00 -7.25
CA LEU A 314 3.80 9.74 -8.41
C LEU A 314 5.20 10.31 -8.21
N ARG A 315 5.50 10.85 -7.02
CA ARG A 315 6.83 11.39 -6.69
C ARG A 315 7.93 10.35 -6.74
N GLU A 316 7.65 9.12 -6.30
CA GLU A 316 8.62 8.02 -6.44
C GLU A 316 8.92 7.69 -7.91
N ILE A 317 7.88 7.75 -8.76
CA ILE A 317 8.02 7.52 -10.20
C ILE A 317 8.76 8.69 -10.88
N GLU A 318 8.39 9.94 -10.58
CA GLU A 318 9.07 11.13 -11.10
C GLU A 318 10.56 11.16 -10.76
N ASP A 319 10.91 10.87 -9.49
CA ASP A 319 12.30 10.81 -9.03
C ASP A 319 13.07 9.70 -9.74
N ALA A 320 12.45 8.51 -9.86
CA ALA A 320 13.07 7.38 -10.54
C ALA A 320 13.31 7.66 -12.03
N LEU A 321 12.33 8.23 -12.73
CA LEU A 321 12.45 8.62 -14.15
C LEU A 321 13.49 9.73 -14.34
N THR A 322 13.44 10.76 -13.53
CA THR A 322 14.39 11.88 -13.58
C THR A 322 15.84 11.41 -13.43
N ALA A 323 16.08 10.43 -12.56
CA ALA A 323 17.43 9.88 -12.32
C ALA A 323 18.01 9.12 -13.52
N ILE A 324 17.17 8.59 -14.42
CA ILE A 324 17.61 7.84 -15.60
C ILE A 324 17.59 8.68 -16.89
N LEU A 325 16.92 9.82 -16.89
CA LEU A 325 16.89 10.74 -18.02
C LEU A 325 18.22 11.49 -18.18
N PRO A 326 18.50 12.09 -19.37
CA PRO A 326 19.68 12.95 -19.57
C PRO A 326 19.71 14.09 -18.54
N ARG A 327 20.93 14.46 -18.13
CA ARG A 327 21.14 15.54 -17.16
C ARG A 327 20.39 16.82 -17.55
N GLY A 328 19.69 17.42 -16.57
CA GLY A 328 18.89 18.62 -16.75
C GLY A 328 17.47 18.36 -17.26
N THR A 329 17.11 17.11 -17.57
CA THR A 329 15.74 16.73 -17.92
C THR A 329 15.03 16.18 -16.69
N VAL A 330 13.84 16.70 -16.39
CA VAL A 330 13.00 16.31 -15.24
C VAL A 330 11.69 15.75 -15.78
N ALA A 331 11.28 14.59 -15.27
CA ALA A 331 9.95 14.03 -15.53
C ALA A 331 8.97 14.53 -14.47
N ARG A 332 7.79 14.98 -14.89
CA ARG A 332 6.71 15.44 -13.99
C ARG A 332 5.36 14.98 -14.52
N PHE A 333 4.50 14.55 -13.63
CA PHE A 333 3.10 14.31 -13.98
C PHE A 333 2.34 15.62 -14.11
N ASN A 334 1.51 15.68 -15.13
CA ASN A 334 0.55 16.77 -15.29
C ASN A 334 -0.70 16.44 -14.47
N LEU A 335 -0.90 17.18 -13.38
CA LEU A 335 -2.04 17.00 -12.48
C LEU A 335 -3.31 17.70 -12.95
N ASP A 336 -3.24 18.53 -14.00
CA ASP A 336 -4.36 19.33 -14.46
C ASP A 336 -5.58 18.48 -14.81
N ALA A 337 -5.35 17.27 -15.34
CA ALA A 337 -6.44 16.35 -15.68
C ALA A 337 -7.29 15.92 -14.47
N LEU A 338 -6.67 15.77 -13.29
CA LEU A 338 -7.35 15.38 -12.05
C LEU A 338 -7.81 16.56 -11.20
N LEU A 339 -7.10 17.71 -11.31
CA LEU A 339 -7.38 18.91 -10.52
C LEU A 339 -8.22 19.93 -11.28
N ARG A 340 -8.56 19.63 -12.54
CA ARG A 340 -9.36 20.57 -13.35
C ARG A 340 -10.64 20.94 -12.63
N ALA A 341 -10.72 22.21 -12.23
CA ALA A 341 -11.97 22.84 -11.81
C ALA A 341 -13.04 22.68 -12.91
N ASP A 342 -14.31 22.80 -12.54
CA ASP A 342 -15.37 22.79 -13.52
C ASP A 342 -15.17 23.88 -14.58
N THR A 343 -15.78 23.72 -15.75
CA THR A 343 -15.58 24.60 -16.90
C THR A 343 -15.90 26.05 -16.55
N LYS A 344 -16.89 26.30 -15.70
CA LYS A 344 -17.27 27.66 -15.30
C LYS A 344 -16.15 28.31 -14.48
N THR A 345 -15.67 27.66 -13.45
CA THR A 345 -14.58 28.17 -12.60
C THR A 345 -13.31 28.44 -13.40
N ARG A 346 -12.98 27.57 -14.38
CA ARG A 346 -11.83 27.82 -15.28
C ARG A 346 -12.02 29.04 -16.14
N MET A 347 -13.19 29.20 -16.77
CA MET A 347 -13.48 30.38 -17.58
C MET A 347 -13.48 31.66 -16.76
N ASP A 348 -13.98 31.64 -15.54
CA ASP A 348 -13.93 32.78 -14.62
C ASP A 348 -12.47 33.11 -14.21
N THR A 349 -11.63 32.10 -14.01
CA THR A 349 -10.19 32.26 -13.77
C THR A 349 -9.49 32.90 -14.98
N HIS A 350 -9.76 32.40 -16.18
CA HIS A 350 -9.22 32.98 -17.41
C HIS A 350 -9.67 34.43 -17.60
N ALA A 351 -10.96 34.75 -17.40
CA ALA A 351 -11.49 36.10 -17.48
C ALA A 351 -10.76 37.05 -16.49
N THR A 352 -10.55 36.59 -15.26
CA THR A 352 -9.82 37.34 -14.23
C THR A 352 -8.36 37.57 -14.60
N ALA A 353 -7.68 36.55 -15.11
CA ALA A 353 -6.28 36.63 -15.50
C ALA A 353 -6.06 37.55 -16.73
N ILE A 354 -6.97 37.52 -17.72
CA ILE A 354 -6.98 38.40 -18.87
C ILE A 354 -7.23 39.85 -18.42
N ALA A 355 -8.21 40.05 -17.53
CA ALA A 355 -8.49 41.41 -16.98
C ALA A 355 -7.30 41.96 -16.17
N ALA A 356 -6.54 41.10 -15.47
CA ALA A 356 -5.33 41.48 -14.76
C ALA A 356 -4.08 41.64 -15.66
N GLY A 357 -4.19 41.38 -16.97
CA GLY A 357 -3.07 41.50 -17.91
C GLY A 357 -1.98 40.44 -17.76
N ILE A 358 -2.29 39.28 -17.12
CA ILE A 358 -1.32 38.21 -16.92
C ILE A 358 -1.03 37.48 -18.22
N TYR A 359 -2.07 37.23 -19.04
CA TYR A 359 -2.00 36.66 -20.38
C TYR A 359 -3.23 37.11 -21.20
N ASP A 360 -3.17 36.89 -22.52
CA ASP A 360 -4.22 37.27 -23.47
C ASP A 360 -5.24 36.14 -23.73
N ALA A 361 -6.31 36.46 -24.46
CA ALA A 361 -7.36 35.49 -24.81
C ALA A 361 -6.86 34.38 -25.75
N ALA A 362 -5.82 34.63 -26.54
CA ALA A 362 -5.21 33.65 -27.43
C ALA A 362 -4.46 32.57 -26.59
N THR A 363 -3.73 32.99 -25.57
CA THR A 363 -3.07 32.12 -24.62
C THR A 363 -4.08 31.29 -23.81
N ALA A 364 -5.19 31.92 -23.37
CA ALA A 364 -6.27 31.20 -22.68
C ALA A 364 -6.90 30.13 -23.58
N ALA A 365 -7.15 30.44 -24.85
CA ALA A 365 -7.67 29.47 -25.81
C ALA A 365 -6.69 28.32 -26.06
N ALA A 366 -5.40 28.61 -26.16
CA ALA A 366 -4.35 27.59 -26.30
C ALA A 366 -4.28 26.65 -25.08
N ILE A 367 -4.39 27.17 -23.84
CA ILE A 367 -4.44 26.39 -22.59
C ILE A 367 -5.65 25.45 -22.59
N GLU A 368 -6.79 25.89 -23.11
CA GLU A 368 -8.01 25.08 -23.16
C GLU A 368 -8.10 24.18 -24.40
N GLY A 369 -7.11 24.23 -25.30
CA GLY A 369 -7.12 23.47 -26.56
C GLY A 369 -8.20 23.96 -27.56
N LEU A 370 -8.64 25.20 -27.42
CA LEU A 370 -9.63 25.83 -28.28
C LEU A 370 -8.94 26.54 -29.45
N PRO A 371 -9.61 26.69 -30.63
CA PRO A 371 -9.06 27.48 -31.70
C PRO A 371 -8.86 28.94 -31.25
N THR A 372 -7.77 29.57 -31.73
CA THR A 372 -7.44 30.94 -31.38
C THR A 372 -8.59 31.88 -31.77
N PRO A 373 -9.10 32.68 -30.83
CA PRO A 373 -10.19 33.59 -31.14
C PRO A 373 -9.73 34.59 -32.17
N THR A 374 -10.48 34.70 -33.27
CA THR A 374 -10.27 35.76 -34.29
C THR A 374 -10.55 37.11 -33.63
N PRO A 375 -9.68 38.12 -33.76
CA PRO A 375 -9.95 39.44 -33.23
C PRO A 375 -11.31 39.93 -33.76
N LYS A 376 -12.24 40.27 -32.86
CA LYS A 376 -13.47 40.95 -33.31
C LYS A 376 -13.05 42.29 -33.88
N GLU A 377 -13.23 42.46 -35.19
CA GLU A 377 -13.21 43.80 -35.80
C GLU A 377 -14.27 44.64 -35.05
N ASN A 378 -13.80 45.63 -34.30
CA ASN A 378 -14.68 46.62 -33.71
C ASN A 378 -15.31 47.42 -34.88
N LYS A 379 -16.58 47.09 -35.13
CA LYS A 379 -17.43 47.96 -35.96
C LYS A 379 -17.94 49.12 -35.14
#